data_2661de1d765b55875ae66e1c4082a2e7
#
_entry.id   2661de1d765b55875ae66e1c4082a2e7
#
_cell.length_a   1.000
_cell.length_b   1.000
_cell.length_c   1.000
_cell.angle_alpha   90.00
_cell.angle_beta   90.00
_cell.angle_gamma   90.00
#
_symmetry.space_group_name_H-M   'P 1'
#
loop_
_entity.id
_entity.type
_entity.pdbx_description
1 polymer ?
#
loop_
_entity_poly.entity_id
_entity_poly.type
_entity_poly.pdbx_seq_one_letter_code
_entity_poly.pdbx_strand_id
1 'polypeptide(L)'
;GNSEEPKFKLQLDDKDINLEELEDLMGYPRLKTVRELWLDRNDFGDDGVELLSEAKALSGLRVLSLAGNKLTNSAFCALANSRTLVNLKRLFVQVNFLGSEGVSALGQSKSMASLEFLYLKQNPLGLGGAMALADSSAFKNIKELYLGRTQLGNDGLSALCGGKPWPNLTALSLAQNSLDNMAAEMLARTRLFPQL
;
A
#
# COMPACT_ATOMS: atom_id res chain seq x y z
N GLY A 1 16.44 -6.46 31.23
CA GLY A 1 15.18 -7.07 30.86
C GLY A 1 14.54 -6.24 29.76
N ASN A 2 14.53 -6.74 28.52
CA ASN A 2 13.71 -6.17 27.45
C ASN A 2 12.25 -6.54 27.74
N SER A 3 11.51 -5.68 28.40
CA SER A 3 10.07 -5.75 28.39
C SER A 3 9.62 -5.27 27.00
N GLU A 4 9.42 -6.20 26.05
CA GLU A 4 8.71 -5.87 24.81
C GLU A 4 7.33 -5.34 25.23
N GLU A 5 7.07 -4.06 24.94
CA GLU A 5 5.72 -3.51 25.09
C GLU A 5 4.75 -4.37 24.31
N PRO A 6 3.59 -4.73 24.90
CA PRO A 6 2.63 -5.56 24.23
C PRO A 6 2.20 -4.91 22.91
N LYS A 7 2.41 -5.62 21.81
CA LYS A 7 2.04 -5.18 20.45
C LYS A 7 0.56 -5.45 20.28
N PHE A 8 -0.27 -4.41 20.31
CA PHE A 8 -1.71 -4.57 20.13
C PHE A 8 -2.08 -4.51 18.65
N LYS A 9 -2.93 -5.45 18.25
CA LYS A 9 -3.70 -5.43 17.01
C LYS A 9 -5.09 -4.88 17.32
N LEU A 10 -5.53 -3.86 16.59
CA LEU A 10 -6.88 -3.34 16.62
C LEU A 10 -7.56 -3.70 15.29
N GLN A 11 -8.64 -4.45 15.37
CA GLN A 11 -9.38 -4.91 14.20
C GLN A 11 -10.81 -4.39 14.25
N LEU A 12 -11.13 -3.51 13.29
CA LEU A 12 -12.39 -2.79 13.17
C LEU A 12 -12.96 -2.89 11.74
N ASP A 13 -12.76 -4.05 11.11
CA ASP A 13 -13.30 -4.33 9.78
C ASP A 13 -14.82 -4.47 9.83
N ASP A 14 -15.53 -4.04 8.76
CA ASP A 14 -16.99 -4.17 8.62
C ASP A 14 -17.77 -3.58 9.82
N LYS A 15 -17.42 -2.38 10.25
CA LYS A 15 -18.06 -1.72 11.39
C LYS A 15 -18.86 -0.47 11.00
N ASP A 16 -18.93 -0.18 9.68
CA ASP A 16 -19.57 1.02 9.14
C ASP A 16 -19.04 2.34 9.76
N ILE A 17 -17.75 2.32 10.16
CA ILE A 17 -17.10 3.47 10.78
C ILE A 17 -17.12 4.64 9.79
N ASN A 18 -17.75 5.73 10.19
CA ASN A 18 -17.74 7.00 9.48
C ASN A 18 -16.61 7.92 9.98
N LEU A 19 -16.50 9.13 9.41
CA LEU A 19 -15.44 10.07 9.75
C LEU A 19 -15.47 10.49 11.23
N GLU A 20 -16.67 10.79 11.79
CA GLU A 20 -16.83 11.23 13.18
C GLU A 20 -16.36 10.16 14.17
N GLU A 21 -16.77 8.91 13.94
CA GLU A 21 -16.33 7.78 14.79
C GLU A 21 -14.83 7.52 14.68
N LEU A 22 -14.25 7.77 13.49
CA LEU A 22 -12.81 7.66 13.30
C LEU A 22 -12.05 8.78 14.02
N GLU A 23 -12.60 10.01 14.05
CA GLU A 23 -12.05 11.14 14.83
C GLU A 23 -12.04 10.82 16.32
N ASP A 24 -13.15 10.29 16.85
CA ASP A 24 -13.23 9.84 18.23
C ASP A 24 -12.19 8.78 18.56
N LEU A 25 -12.00 7.81 17.66
CA LEU A 25 -10.97 6.77 17.82
C LEU A 25 -9.57 7.38 17.91
N MET A 26 -9.26 8.40 17.11
CA MET A 26 -7.93 9.06 17.13
C MET A 26 -7.63 9.74 18.48
N GLY A 27 -8.65 10.15 19.22
CA GLY A 27 -8.55 10.70 20.57
C GLY A 27 -8.26 9.65 21.66
N TYR A 28 -8.35 8.36 21.35
CA TYR A 28 -8.26 7.31 22.38
C TYR A 28 -6.81 7.09 22.88
N PRO A 29 -6.51 7.26 24.18
CA PRO A 29 -5.13 7.26 24.69
C PRO A 29 -4.33 5.98 24.44
N ARG A 30 -5.01 4.83 24.35
CA ARG A 30 -4.36 3.54 24.08
C ARG A 30 -3.98 3.33 22.61
N LEU A 31 -4.46 4.17 21.69
CA LEU A 31 -4.15 4.03 20.26
C LEU A 31 -2.63 4.09 20.01
N LYS A 32 -1.86 4.82 20.80
CA LYS A 32 -0.38 4.88 20.74
C LYS A 32 0.31 3.53 20.94
N THR A 33 -0.36 2.54 21.51
CA THR A 33 0.18 1.18 21.73
C THR A 33 -0.14 0.25 20.58
N VAL A 34 -1.03 0.64 19.64
CA VAL A 34 -1.42 -0.16 18.49
C VAL A 34 -0.27 -0.22 17.49
N ARG A 35 0.01 -1.40 16.97
CA ARG A 35 1.02 -1.66 15.92
C ARG A 35 0.40 -2.18 14.64
N GLU A 36 -0.80 -2.73 14.72
CA GLU A 36 -1.59 -3.20 13.59
C GLU A 36 -3.00 -2.63 13.68
N LEU A 37 -3.42 -1.88 12.67
CA LEU A 37 -4.74 -1.28 12.56
C LEU A 37 -5.42 -1.81 11.29
N TRP A 38 -6.56 -2.43 11.47
CA TRP A 38 -7.38 -3.01 10.41
C TRP A 38 -8.72 -2.30 10.37
N LEU A 39 -9.01 -1.64 9.24
CA LEU A 39 -10.18 -0.79 9.02
C LEU A 39 -10.86 -1.13 7.69
N ASP A 40 -10.80 -2.39 7.26
CA ASP A 40 -11.34 -2.80 5.97
C ASP A 40 -12.86 -2.63 5.93
N ARG A 41 -13.38 -2.23 4.76
CA ARG A 41 -14.80 -2.10 4.48
C ARG A 41 -15.56 -1.23 5.50
N ASN A 42 -15.08 0.01 5.64
CA ASN A 42 -15.73 1.08 6.38
C ASN A 42 -16.14 2.23 5.43
N ASP A 43 -16.64 3.34 5.94
CA ASP A 43 -17.18 4.44 5.14
C ASP A 43 -16.64 5.83 5.53
N PHE A 44 -15.38 5.91 5.95
CA PHE A 44 -14.73 7.17 6.31
C PHE A 44 -14.09 7.91 5.11
N GLY A 45 -13.95 7.28 3.95
CA GLY A 45 -13.48 7.90 2.72
C GLY A 45 -12.04 8.44 2.77
N ASP A 46 -11.73 9.34 1.84
CA ASP A 46 -10.40 9.95 1.73
C ASP A 46 -10.07 10.85 2.92
N ASP A 47 -11.07 11.58 3.46
CA ASP A 47 -10.91 12.46 4.63
C ASP A 47 -10.48 11.66 5.88
N GLY A 48 -11.02 10.46 6.07
CA GLY A 48 -10.59 9.58 7.15
C GLY A 48 -9.13 9.12 7.00
N VAL A 49 -8.65 8.91 5.77
CA VAL A 49 -7.24 8.59 5.55
C VAL A 49 -6.35 9.80 5.78
N GLU A 50 -6.79 11.01 5.45
CA GLU A 50 -6.09 12.24 5.79
C GLU A 50 -5.91 12.35 7.32
N LEU A 51 -7.00 12.18 8.08
CA LEU A 51 -6.98 12.12 9.55
C LEU A 51 -6.00 11.07 10.09
N LEU A 52 -6.04 9.84 9.57
CA LEU A 52 -5.11 8.77 9.95
C LEU A 52 -3.64 9.16 9.68
N SER A 53 -3.39 9.81 8.54
CA SER A 53 -2.04 10.19 8.11
C SER A 53 -1.39 11.24 9.01
N GLU A 54 -2.18 12.04 9.72
CA GLU A 54 -1.75 13.09 10.64
C GLU A 54 -1.73 12.65 12.10
N ALA A 55 -2.41 11.55 12.44
CA ALA A 55 -2.62 11.08 13.80
C ALA A 55 -1.31 10.67 14.48
N LYS A 56 -0.77 11.52 15.36
CA LYS A 56 0.47 11.25 16.11
C LYS A 56 0.43 9.96 16.94
N ALA A 57 -0.77 9.56 17.37
CA ALA A 57 -0.97 8.31 18.09
C ALA A 57 -0.58 7.07 17.25
N LEU A 58 -0.60 7.18 15.92
CA LEU A 58 -0.25 6.08 14.99
C LEU A 58 1.23 6.04 14.61
N SER A 59 2.10 6.86 15.20
CA SER A 59 3.53 6.91 14.83
C SER A 59 4.27 5.59 15.03
N GLY A 60 3.75 4.70 15.86
CA GLY A 60 4.29 3.35 16.07
C GLY A 60 3.71 2.27 15.15
N LEU A 61 2.78 2.63 14.25
CA LEU A 61 2.05 1.66 13.42
C LEU A 61 2.99 0.96 12.42
N ARG A 62 2.81 -0.35 12.27
CA ARG A 62 3.57 -1.20 11.34
C ARG A 62 2.71 -1.85 10.28
N VAL A 63 1.44 -2.07 10.58
CA VAL A 63 0.46 -2.66 9.66
C VAL A 63 -0.75 -1.76 9.60
N LEU A 64 -1.14 -1.36 8.39
CA LEU A 64 -2.37 -0.63 8.11
C LEU A 64 -3.15 -1.34 7.01
N SER A 65 -4.40 -1.67 7.30
CA SER A 65 -5.34 -2.22 6.33
C SER A 65 -6.52 -1.28 6.12
N LEU A 66 -6.75 -0.91 4.86
CA LEU A 66 -7.76 0.02 4.39
C LEU A 66 -8.51 -0.55 3.17
N ALA A 67 -8.60 -1.87 3.06
CA ALA A 67 -9.20 -2.49 1.89
C ALA A 67 -10.70 -2.17 1.80
N GLY A 68 -11.19 -1.91 0.58
CA GLY A 68 -12.63 -1.78 0.34
C GLY A 68 -13.29 -0.51 0.92
N ASN A 69 -12.55 0.58 1.06
CA ASN A 69 -13.04 1.86 1.63
C ASN A 69 -13.36 2.93 0.58
N LYS A 70 -13.47 2.55 -0.69
CA LYS A 70 -13.76 3.47 -1.81
C LYS A 70 -12.73 4.61 -1.96
N LEU A 71 -11.50 4.40 -1.49
CA LEU A 71 -10.43 5.41 -1.47
C LEU A 71 -9.96 5.77 -2.87
N THR A 72 -9.74 7.05 -3.11
CA THR A 72 -9.23 7.60 -4.36
C THR A 72 -7.75 8.00 -4.24
N ASN A 73 -7.17 8.56 -5.30
CA ASN A 73 -5.79 9.06 -5.29
C ASN A 73 -5.50 10.05 -4.14
N SER A 74 -6.51 10.81 -3.70
CA SER A 74 -6.36 11.79 -2.60
C SER A 74 -5.92 11.10 -1.30
N ALA A 75 -6.56 10.00 -0.91
CA ALA A 75 -6.16 9.21 0.26
C ALA A 75 -4.69 8.75 0.17
N PHE A 76 -4.27 8.30 -1.03
CA PHE A 76 -2.91 7.80 -1.21
C PHE A 76 -1.86 8.91 -1.22
N CYS A 77 -2.22 10.11 -1.69
CA CYS A 77 -1.41 11.31 -1.54
C CYS A 77 -1.26 11.71 -0.06
N ALA A 78 -2.34 11.62 0.73
CA ALA A 78 -2.29 11.88 2.18
C ALA A 78 -1.34 10.89 2.88
N LEU A 79 -1.47 9.58 2.62
CA LEU A 79 -0.55 8.57 3.14
C LEU A 79 0.91 8.85 2.76
N ALA A 80 1.15 9.20 1.48
CA ALA A 80 2.49 9.50 0.96
C ALA A 80 3.15 10.70 1.66
N ASN A 81 2.35 11.69 2.05
CA ASN A 81 2.80 12.91 2.72
C ASN A 81 2.82 12.80 4.25
N SER A 82 2.36 11.68 4.80
CA SER A 82 2.31 11.47 6.24
C SER A 82 3.70 11.59 6.88
N ARG A 83 3.78 12.34 7.97
CA ARG A 83 4.98 12.43 8.82
C ARG A 83 4.91 11.51 10.03
N THR A 84 3.79 10.83 10.21
CA THR A 84 3.52 9.95 11.35
C THR A 84 3.65 8.47 10.99
N LEU A 85 3.20 8.07 9.80
CA LEU A 85 3.16 6.65 9.38
C LEU A 85 4.49 6.14 8.79
N VAL A 86 5.61 6.68 9.25
CA VAL A 86 6.96 6.40 8.70
C VAL A 86 7.50 5.00 9.03
N ASN A 87 6.84 4.29 9.94
CA ASN A 87 7.24 2.96 10.39
C ASN A 87 6.45 1.83 9.74
N LEU A 88 5.56 2.14 8.77
CA LEU A 88 4.75 1.12 8.11
C LEU A 88 5.62 0.10 7.38
N LYS A 89 5.31 -1.17 7.63
CA LYS A 89 5.91 -2.35 7.00
C LYS A 89 4.95 -3.03 6.04
N ARG A 90 3.65 -3.01 6.35
CA ARG A 90 2.60 -3.66 5.56
C ARG A 90 1.48 -2.68 5.31
N LEU A 91 1.11 -2.55 4.03
CA LEU A 91 0.00 -1.71 3.59
C LEU A 91 -0.94 -2.53 2.71
N PHE A 92 -2.18 -2.70 3.19
CA PHE A 92 -3.25 -3.39 2.51
C PHE A 92 -4.28 -2.36 2.03
N VAL A 93 -4.37 -2.14 0.73
CA VAL A 93 -5.27 -1.14 0.12
C VAL A 93 -6.02 -1.71 -1.08
N GLN A 94 -6.21 -3.02 -1.09
CA GLN A 94 -6.95 -3.69 -2.16
C GLN A 94 -8.40 -3.23 -2.22
N VAL A 95 -9.02 -3.35 -3.41
CA VAL A 95 -10.43 -3.00 -3.65
C VAL A 95 -10.72 -1.52 -3.34
N ASN A 96 -9.93 -0.65 -3.94
CA ASN A 96 -10.10 0.80 -3.88
C ASN A 96 -9.99 1.40 -5.30
N PHE A 97 -9.91 2.71 -5.42
CA PHE A 97 -9.79 3.45 -6.68
C PHE A 97 -8.41 4.09 -6.85
N LEU A 98 -7.36 3.44 -6.35
CA LEU A 98 -5.98 3.88 -6.55
C LEU A 98 -5.62 3.82 -8.04
N GLY A 99 -5.23 4.93 -8.60
CA GLY A 99 -4.72 5.07 -9.97
C GLY A 99 -3.24 5.45 -10.00
N SER A 100 -2.79 5.88 -11.18
CA SER A 100 -1.37 6.22 -11.42
C SER A 100 -0.84 7.35 -10.55
N GLU A 101 -1.66 8.36 -10.25
CA GLU A 101 -1.27 9.50 -9.42
C GLU A 101 -0.97 9.08 -7.98
N GLY A 102 -1.86 8.32 -7.36
CA GLY A 102 -1.67 7.83 -5.99
C GLY A 102 -0.49 6.86 -5.88
N VAL A 103 -0.29 5.98 -6.89
CA VAL A 103 0.90 5.11 -6.96
C VAL A 103 2.18 5.94 -7.06
N SER A 104 2.18 6.98 -7.91
CA SER A 104 3.33 7.88 -8.05
C SER A 104 3.67 8.57 -6.73
N ALA A 105 2.65 9.10 -6.03
CA ALA A 105 2.83 9.72 -4.72
C ALA A 105 3.46 8.75 -3.71
N LEU A 106 2.90 7.54 -3.57
CA LEU A 106 3.45 6.52 -2.68
C LEU A 106 4.88 6.11 -3.07
N GLY A 107 5.13 5.94 -4.38
CA GLY A 107 6.41 5.50 -4.92
C GLY A 107 7.56 6.50 -4.76
N GLN A 108 7.24 7.79 -4.58
CA GLN A 108 8.21 8.86 -4.33
C GLN A 108 8.26 9.28 -2.85
N SER A 109 7.43 8.67 -2.01
CA SER A 109 7.30 9.04 -0.60
C SER A 109 8.48 8.57 0.25
N LYS A 110 9.03 9.47 1.05
CA LYS A 110 10.00 9.09 2.08
C LYS A 110 9.35 8.33 3.24
N SER A 111 8.09 8.60 3.52
CA SER A 111 7.33 7.94 4.60
C SER A 111 7.04 6.47 4.30
N MET A 112 6.94 6.12 3.02
CA MET A 112 6.68 4.74 2.58
C MET A 112 7.95 3.91 2.34
N ALA A 113 9.14 4.49 2.55
CA ALA A 113 10.42 3.81 2.31
C ALA A 113 10.67 2.58 3.21
N SER A 114 9.91 2.44 4.28
CA SER A 114 9.98 1.29 5.20
C SER A 114 9.11 0.11 4.79
N LEU A 115 8.27 0.26 3.74
CA LEU A 115 7.36 -0.80 3.31
C LEU A 115 8.12 -2.04 2.82
N GLU A 116 7.63 -3.19 3.26
CA GLU A 116 8.10 -4.52 2.87
C GLU A 116 7.00 -5.32 2.14
N PHE A 117 5.73 -5.03 2.41
CA PHE A 117 4.57 -5.74 1.87
C PHE A 117 3.55 -4.73 1.35
N LEU A 118 3.20 -4.80 0.06
CA LEU A 118 2.28 -3.87 -0.58
C LEU A 118 1.21 -4.62 -1.38
N TYR A 119 -0.05 -4.48 -0.96
CA TYR A 119 -1.19 -5.18 -1.52
C TYR A 119 -2.10 -4.19 -2.26
N LEU A 120 -1.98 -4.14 -3.59
CA LEU A 120 -2.69 -3.22 -4.49
C LEU A 120 -3.80 -3.88 -5.32
N LYS A 121 -4.10 -5.15 -5.06
CA LYS A 121 -5.07 -5.93 -5.83
C LYS A 121 -6.39 -5.19 -6.01
N GLN A 122 -7.00 -5.30 -7.22
CA GLN A 122 -8.29 -4.66 -7.53
C GLN A 122 -8.29 -3.13 -7.33
N ASN A 123 -7.26 -2.48 -7.84
CA ASN A 123 -7.18 -1.03 -8.04
C ASN A 123 -6.93 -0.76 -9.53
N PRO A 124 -7.50 0.29 -10.14
CA PRO A 124 -7.37 0.55 -11.56
C PRO A 124 -6.04 1.25 -11.91
N LEU A 125 -4.91 0.56 -11.71
CA LEU A 125 -3.57 1.14 -11.92
C LEU A 125 -3.28 1.40 -13.40
N GLY A 126 -3.60 0.44 -14.26
CA GLY A 126 -3.31 0.49 -15.70
C GLY A 126 -1.82 0.65 -16.03
N LEU A 127 -1.53 1.05 -17.26
CA LEU A 127 -0.17 1.34 -17.73
C LEU A 127 0.49 2.47 -16.91
N GLY A 128 -0.25 3.54 -16.61
CA GLY A 128 0.28 4.68 -15.85
C GLY A 128 0.74 4.30 -14.45
N GLY A 129 -0.04 3.45 -13.74
CA GLY A 129 0.36 2.92 -12.43
C GLY A 129 1.56 1.98 -12.50
N ALA A 130 1.66 1.16 -13.56
CA ALA A 130 2.83 0.32 -13.79
C ALA A 130 4.10 1.16 -14.00
N MET A 131 4.03 2.23 -14.79
CA MET A 131 5.13 3.17 -14.98
C MET A 131 5.54 3.86 -13.67
N ALA A 132 4.57 4.26 -12.85
CA ALA A 132 4.83 4.87 -11.55
C ALA A 132 5.50 3.88 -10.58
N LEU A 133 5.09 2.60 -10.57
CA LEU A 133 5.76 1.54 -9.82
C LEU A 133 7.21 1.34 -10.30
N ALA A 134 7.41 1.29 -11.62
CA ALA A 134 8.72 1.09 -12.25
C ALA A 134 9.72 2.21 -11.90
N ASP A 135 9.24 3.45 -11.77
CA ASP A 135 10.07 4.62 -11.40
C ASP A 135 10.17 4.86 -9.89
N SER A 136 9.53 4.03 -9.07
CA SER A 136 9.48 4.27 -7.63
C SER A 136 10.86 4.23 -6.98
N SER A 137 11.10 5.15 -6.04
CA SER A 137 12.30 5.19 -5.19
C SER A 137 12.05 4.70 -3.77
N ALA A 138 10.78 4.73 -3.33
CA ALA A 138 10.37 4.31 -1.99
C ALA A 138 10.31 2.78 -1.84
N PHE A 139 10.05 2.04 -2.92
CA PHE A 139 9.70 0.61 -2.86
C PHE A 139 10.90 -0.36 -2.94
N LYS A 140 12.11 0.13 -2.78
CA LYS A 140 13.33 -0.72 -2.82
C LYS A 140 13.37 -1.83 -1.76
N ASN A 141 12.61 -1.69 -0.68
CA ASN A 141 12.55 -2.67 0.42
C ASN A 141 11.37 -3.65 0.30
N ILE A 142 10.54 -3.52 -0.75
CA ILE A 142 9.40 -4.41 -0.96
C ILE A 142 9.87 -5.85 -1.19
N LYS A 143 9.31 -6.75 -0.41
CA LYS A 143 9.51 -8.21 -0.47
C LYS A 143 8.34 -8.90 -1.17
N GLU A 144 7.12 -8.40 -0.96
CA GLU A 144 5.93 -8.95 -1.59
C GLU A 144 5.09 -7.84 -2.20
N LEU A 145 4.74 -7.99 -3.48
CA LEU A 145 3.92 -7.06 -4.26
C LEU A 145 2.76 -7.80 -4.92
N TYR A 146 1.54 -7.38 -4.60
CA TYR A 146 0.32 -8.00 -5.11
C TYR A 146 -0.42 -7.04 -6.03
N LEU A 147 -0.38 -7.31 -7.34
CA LEU A 147 -0.95 -6.51 -8.43
C LEU A 147 -2.09 -7.24 -9.17
N GLY A 148 -2.75 -8.20 -8.53
CA GLY A 148 -3.85 -8.92 -9.17
C GLY A 148 -5.01 -8.00 -9.52
N ARG A 149 -5.60 -8.13 -10.73
CA ARG A 149 -6.73 -7.31 -11.19
C ARG A 149 -6.46 -5.80 -11.15
N THR A 150 -5.30 -5.38 -11.62
CA THR A 150 -4.92 -3.95 -11.65
C THR A 150 -4.88 -3.37 -13.06
N GLN A 151 -5.37 -4.11 -14.06
CA GLN A 151 -5.48 -3.67 -15.46
C GLN A 151 -4.12 -3.33 -16.11
N LEU A 152 -3.05 -4.01 -15.70
CA LEU A 152 -1.69 -3.73 -16.21
C LEU A 152 -1.55 -4.03 -17.71
N GLY A 153 -2.08 -5.16 -18.19
CA GLY A 153 -1.80 -5.64 -19.54
C GLY A 153 -0.31 -5.92 -19.80
N ASN A 154 0.01 -6.36 -21.00
CA ASN A 154 1.41 -6.61 -21.39
C ASN A 154 2.26 -5.33 -21.39
N ASP A 155 1.68 -4.19 -21.79
CA ASP A 155 2.39 -2.91 -21.82
C ASP A 155 2.77 -2.46 -20.39
N GLY A 156 1.85 -2.62 -19.43
CA GLY A 156 2.14 -2.32 -18.03
C GLY A 156 3.22 -3.24 -17.45
N LEU A 157 3.18 -4.53 -17.77
CA LEU A 157 4.25 -5.44 -17.38
C LEU A 157 5.58 -5.09 -18.04
N SER A 158 5.57 -4.72 -19.32
CA SER A 158 6.77 -4.26 -20.03
C SER A 158 7.38 -3.02 -19.36
N ALA A 159 6.55 -2.04 -18.99
CA ALA A 159 6.98 -0.86 -18.25
C ALA A 159 7.59 -1.24 -16.89
N LEU A 160 6.96 -2.14 -16.14
CA LEU A 160 7.47 -2.62 -14.86
C LEU A 160 8.83 -3.33 -15.04
N CYS A 161 8.97 -4.18 -16.06
CA CYS A 161 10.22 -4.88 -16.37
C CYS A 161 11.34 -3.96 -16.93
N GLY A 162 11.01 -2.76 -17.38
CA GLY A 162 11.98 -1.74 -17.83
C GLY A 162 12.40 -0.75 -16.75
N GLY A 163 11.85 -0.87 -15.53
CA GLY A 163 12.03 0.09 -14.46
C GLY A 163 13.28 -0.10 -13.59
N LYS A 164 13.22 0.45 -12.38
CA LYS A 164 14.27 0.30 -11.37
C LYS A 164 14.25 -1.10 -10.76
N PRO A 165 15.42 -1.63 -10.35
CA PRO A 165 15.49 -2.95 -9.72
C PRO A 165 14.71 -3.04 -8.41
N TRP A 166 14.14 -4.22 -8.17
CA TRP A 166 13.47 -4.60 -6.92
C TRP A 166 14.29 -5.68 -6.20
N PRO A 167 15.39 -5.31 -5.55
CA PRO A 167 16.42 -6.26 -5.10
C PRO A 167 15.95 -7.20 -4.00
N ASN A 168 14.89 -6.84 -3.28
CA ASN A 168 14.37 -7.62 -2.16
C ASN A 168 13.06 -8.36 -2.48
N LEU A 169 12.54 -8.25 -3.72
CA LEU A 169 11.26 -8.83 -4.09
C LEU A 169 11.37 -10.35 -4.19
N THR A 170 10.61 -11.05 -3.36
CA THR A 170 10.54 -12.52 -3.28
C THR A 170 9.18 -13.08 -3.68
N ALA A 171 8.15 -12.23 -3.77
CA ALA A 171 6.82 -12.63 -4.26
C ALA A 171 6.18 -11.51 -5.08
N LEU A 172 5.74 -11.86 -6.29
CA LEU A 172 5.02 -10.98 -7.22
C LEU A 172 3.76 -11.67 -7.70
N SER A 173 2.59 -11.09 -7.44
CA SER A 173 1.32 -11.57 -7.94
C SER A 173 0.80 -10.67 -9.05
N LEU A 174 0.61 -11.22 -10.26
CA LEU A 174 0.12 -10.53 -11.45
C LEU A 174 -1.21 -11.11 -11.94
N ALA A 175 -1.90 -11.89 -11.13
CA ALA A 175 -3.11 -12.62 -11.52
C ALA A 175 -4.19 -11.69 -12.13
N GLN A 176 -4.86 -12.18 -13.18
CA GLN A 176 -6.01 -11.50 -13.80
C GLN A 176 -5.70 -10.07 -14.31
N ASN A 177 -4.57 -9.89 -15.00
CA ASN A 177 -4.15 -8.63 -15.62
C ASN A 177 -4.14 -8.68 -17.16
N SER A 178 -4.86 -9.63 -17.79
CA SER A 178 -4.88 -9.80 -19.24
C SER A 178 -3.49 -10.00 -19.85
N LEU A 179 -2.64 -10.77 -19.14
CA LEU A 179 -1.30 -11.13 -19.59
C LEU A 179 -1.35 -12.38 -20.48
N ASP A 180 -0.53 -12.41 -21.51
CA ASP A 180 -0.38 -13.53 -22.44
C ASP A 180 1.02 -14.19 -22.37
N ASN A 181 1.35 -15.00 -23.36
CA ASN A 181 2.64 -15.71 -23.42
C ASN A 181 3.85 -14.75 -23.51
N MET A 182 3.67 -13.55 -24.08
CA MET A 182 4.74 -12.54 -24.16
C MET A 182 5.11 -12.06 -22.75
N ALA A 183 4.14 -11.96 -21.86
CA ALA A 183 4.38 -11.59 -20.45
C ALA A 183 5.31 -12.60 -19.75
N ALA A 184 5.11 -13.88 -19.99
CA ALA A 184 5.97 -14.94 -19.42
C ALA A 184 7.42 -14.81 -19.93
N GLU A 185 7.60 -14.52 -21.23
CA GLU A 185 8.93 -14.27 -21.79
C GLU A 185 9.60 -13.02 -21.22
N MET A 186 8.87 -11.94 -21.01
CA MET A 186 9.39 -10.72 -20.39
C MET A 186 9.88 -11.00 -18.97
N LEU A 187 9.08 -11.70 -18.16
CA LEU A 187 9.47 -12.08 -16.80
C LEU A 187 10.69 -12.98 -16.76
N ALA A 188 10.79 -13.95 -17.70
CA ALA A 188 11.93 -14.86 -17.79
C ALA A 188 13.24 -14.14 -18.18
N ARG A 189 13.16 -13.03 -18.90
CA ARG A 189 14.33 -12.28 -19.40
C ARG A 189 14.76 -11.13 -18.50
N THR A 190 13.87 -10.64 -17.65
CA THR A 190 14.18 -9.49 -16.78
C THR A 190 15.16 -9.90 -15.67
N ARG A 191 16.06 -8.96 -15.32
CA ARG A 191 16.98 -9.08 -14.18
C ARG A 191 16.61 -8.18 -13.01
N LEU A 192 15.42 -7.55 -13.08
CA LEU A 192 14.98 -6.59 -12.06
C LEU A 192 14.55 -7.25 -10.76
N PHE A 193 14.24 -8.54 -10.80
CA PHE A 193 13.74 -9.31 -9.67
C PHE A 193 14.69 -10.46 -9.34
N PRO A 194 15.90 -10.19 -8.83
CA PRO A 194 16.95 -11.22 -8.68
C PRO A 194 16.64 -12.29 -7.63
N GLN A 195 15.56 -12.11 -6.85
CA GLN A 195 15.16 -13.03 -5.79
C GLN A 195 13.84 -13.80 -6.12
N LEU A 196 13.22 -13.54 -7.31
CA LEU A 196 12.01 -14.25 -7.76
C LEU A 196 12.33 -15.61 -8.35
#